data_17d3bc21c35513178a727d6d53916ccc
#
_entry.id   17d3bc21c35513178a727d6d53916ccc
#
_cell.length_a   1.000
_cell.length_b   1.000
_cell.length_c   1.000
_cell.angle_alpha   90.00
_cell.angle_beta   90.00
_cell.angle_gamma   90.00
#
_symmetry.space_group_name_H-M   'P 1'
#
loop_
_entity.id
_entity.type
_entity.pdbx_description
1 polymer ?
#
loop_
_entity_poly.entity_id
_entity_poly.type
_entity_poly.pdbx_seq_one_letter_code
_entity_poly.pdbx_strand_id
1 'polypeptide(L)'
;MLANRNIVHVLDDLAMGGVTRALKNFEHPELAAMGEHKTIDIRKGRIRASGANDIAIVHFTANWKKLGWLLDLRLRGGFKRIILIEHSYTQGYEASEVLPKRRFRQMLRLAYRLVDQVVAVSQTQREWMIAHKLAAPDKIIAIPQSRICTDLLTMPPCNRDTGPLQIRAFGRFHKQKGFDLLIKAMARVPADLATLKIAGTGPDADQLEALAHGLDHVDICPPFDSPEAFLSEADLVAIPSRWEAFGLVGTEARAAGRPILAARVDGLCDQLDGGGFGHAPGSVSSIVSAIYRSANAANINERGRSSRDRAAVEYDQMISNWCALLSRS
;
A
#
# COMPACT_ATOMS: atom_id res chain seq x y z
N MET A 1 5.34 19.73 -27.28
CA MET A 1 4.54 20.81 -26.66
C MET A 1 3.79 20.36 -25.39
N LEU A 2 4.48 19.70 -24.42
CA LEU A 2 3.91 19.31 -23.12
C LEU A 2 4.29 20.28 -21.98
N ALA A 3 5.10 21.29 -22.27
CA ALA A 3 5.78 22.10 -21.27
C ALA A 3 4.97 23.23 -20.60
N ASN A 4 3.65 23.32 -20.83
CA ASN A 4 2.86 24.45 -20.29
C ASN A 4 1.54 23.99 -19.67
N ARG A 5 1.58 22.93 -18.83
CA ARG A 5 0.42 22.50 -18.04
C ARG A 5 0.78 22.32 -16.58
N ASN A 6 -0.17 22.55 -15.70
CA ASN A 6 -0.05 22.21 -14.30
C ASN A 6 -0.68 20.85 -14.02
N ILE A 7 -0.03 20.09 -13.16
CA ILE A 7 -0.54 18.86 -12.57
C ILE A 7 -0.79 19.14 -11.09
N VAL A 8 -2.06 19.32 -10.75
CA VAL A 8 -2.46 19.77 -9.42
C VAL A 8 -2.86 18.58 -8.57
N HIS A 9 -2.04 18.25 -7.57
CA HIS A 9 -2.32 17.23 -6.58
C HIS A 9 -3.25 17.78 -5.50
N VAL A 10 -4.46 17.27 -5.44
CA VAL A 10 -5.52 17.73 -4.54
C VAL A 10 -5.62 16.78 -3.35
N LEU A 11 -5.26 17.27 -2.17
CA LEU A 11 -5.32 16.56 -0.90
C LEU A 11 -6.30 17.21 0.08
N ASP A 12 -6.69 16.49 1.11
CA ASP A 12 -7.45 16.99 2.25
C ASP A 12 -6.70 16.78 3.58
N ASP A 13 -5.54 16.14 3.52
CA ASP A 13 -4.61 16.02 4.64
C ASP A 13 -3.17 16.03 4.11
N LEU A 14 -2.36 16.92 4.67
CA LEU A 14 -0.94 17.05 4.34
C LEU A 14 -0.04 16.39 5.40
N ALA A 15 -0.62 15.71 6.41
CA ALA A 15 0.16 14.99 7.40
C ALA A 15 0.98 13.86 6.74
N MET A 16 2.14 13.59 7.33
CA MET A 16 3.03 12.53 6.84
C MET A 16 2.35 11.15 6.93
N GLY A 17 2.16 10.53 5.77
CA GLY A 17 1.50 9.23 5.65
C GLY A 17 1.83 8.55 4.32
N GLY A 18 1.19 7.42 4.03
CA GLY A 18 1.41 6.68 2.78
C GLY A 18 1.14 7.51 1.53
N VAL A 19 0.08 8.35 1.54
CA VAL A 19 -0.29 9.20 0.40
C VAL A 19 0.75 10.29 0.17
N THR A 20 1.16 11.01 1.22
CA THR A 20 2.18 12.09 1.10
C THR A 20 3.55 11.54 0.70
N ARG A 21 3.90 10.33 1.14
CA ARG A 21 5.12 9.65 0.66
C ARG A 21 5.02 9.27 -0.82
N ALA A 22 3.85 8.85 -1.29
CA ALA A 22 3.63 8.52 -2.69
C ALA A 22 3.75 9.74 -3.63
N LEU A 23 3.52 10.97 -3.13
CA LEU A 23 3.73 12.20 -3.91
C LEU A 23 5.18 12.38 -4.37
N LYS A 24 6.16 11.89 -3.59
CA LYS A 24 7.58 11.95 -3.97
C LYS A 24 7.88 11.22 -5.29
N ASN A 25 7.05 10.24 -5.68
CA ASN A 25 7.21 9.59 -6.97
C ASN A 25 7.03 10.56 -8.15
N PHE A 26 6.26 11.63 -7.98
CA PHE A 26 6.05 12.64 -9.03
C PHE A 26 7.22 13.64 -9.16
N GLU A 27 8.22 13.55 -8.27
CA GLU A 27 9.50 14.25 -8.41
C GLU A 27 10.46 13.53 -9.38
N HIS A 28 10.10 12.31 -9.83
CA HIS A 28 10.89 11.57 -10.83
C HIS A 28 11.03 12.38 -12.11
N PRO A 29 12.23 12.47 -12.72
CA PRO A 29 12.51 13.34 -13.88
C PRO A 29 11.50 13.19 -15.03
N GLU A 30 11.09 11.96 -15.36
CA GLU A 30 10.13 11.72 -16.42
C GLU A 30 8.74 12.29 -16.09
N LEU A 31 8.28 12.18 -14.85
CA LEU A 31 7.00 12.73 -14.42
C LEU A 31 7.07 14.25 -14.25
N ALA A 32 8.16 14.76 -13.71
CA ALA A 32 8.41 16.20 -13.61
C ALA A 32 8.42 16.88 -14.99
N ALA A 33 8.93 16.20 -16.03
CA ALA A 33 8.89 16.68 -17.41
C ALA A 33 7.48 16.73 -18.02
N MET A 34 6.47 16.08 -17.40
CA MET A 34 5.11 16.06 -17.90
C MET A 34 4.32 17.33 -17.58
N GLY A 35 4.80 18.19 -16.69
CA GLY A 35 4.16 19.45 -16.29
C GLY A 35 4.66 19.95 -14.94
N GLU A 36 4.24 21.17 -14.56
CA GLU A 36 4.54 21.71 -13.23
C GLU A 36 3.64 21.06 -12.18
N HIS A 37 4.21 20.36 -11.20
CA HIS A 37 3.47 19.69 -10.13
C HIS A 37 3.23 20.65 -8.95
N LYS A 38 1.96 20.80 -8.55
CA LYS A 38 1.53 21.65 -7.44
C LYS A 38 0.68 20.85 -6.46
N THR A 39 0.93 20.94 -5.17
CA THR A 39 0.12 20.28 -4.13
C THR A 39 -0.77 21.31 -3.44
N ILE A 40 -2.07 21.06 -3.39
CA ILE A 40 -3.06 21.96 -2.81
C ILE A 40 -3.96 21.23 -1.81
N ASP A 41 -4.16 21.84 -0.64
CA ASP A 41 -5.14 21.39 0.35
C ASP A 41 -6.52 21.97 0.02
N ILE A 42 -7.47 21.08 -0.34
CA ILE A 42 -8.83 21.47 -0.74
C ILE A 42 -9.63 22.10 0.41
N ARG A 43 -9.24 21.88 1.67
CA ARG A 43 -9.88 22.52 2.83
C ARG A 43 -9.63 24.03 2.88
N LYS A 44 -8.56 24.51 2.24
CA LYS A 44 -8.18 25.94 2.23
C LYS A 44 -8.94 26.79 1.24
N GLY A 45 -9.75 26.18 0.36
CA GLY A 45 -10.58 26.92 -0.57
C GLY A 45 -10.85 26.21 -1.88
N ARG A 46 -11.46 26.92 -2.80
CA ARG A 46 -11.79 26.40 -4.13
C ARG A 46 -10.55 26.28 -5.00
N ILE A 47 -10.42 25.16 -5.70
CA ILE A 47 -9.30 24.87 -6.59
C ILE A 47 -9.75 25.11 -8.05
N ARG A 48 -8.92 25.83 -8.81
CA ARG A 48 -9.16 26.16 -10.21
C ARG A 48 -7.91 25.86 -11.03
N ALA A 49 -8.14 25.43 -12.27
CA ALA A 49 -7.10 25.35 -13.28
C ALA A 49 -6.60 26.76 -13.63
N SER A 50 -5.31 26.87 -13.88
CA SER A 50 -4.67 28.11 -14.37
C SER A 50 -4.59 28.14 -15.90
N GLY A 51 -4.62 26.95 -16.53
CA GLY A 51 -4.53 26.77 -17.97
C GLY A 51 -5.49 25.70 -18.50
N ALA A 52 -5.80 25.76 -19.79
CA ALA A 52 -6.76 24.87 -20.45
C ALA A 52 -6.32 23.39 -20.48
N ASN A 53 -5.03 23.09 -20.26
CA ASN A 53 -4.48 21.75 -20.29
C ASN A 53 -4.18 21.18 -18.90
N ASP A 54 -4.52 21.88 -17.83
CA ASP A 54 -4.24 21.48 -16.46
C ASP A 54 -4.98 20.20 -16.07
N ILE A 55 -4.32 19.37 -15.28
CA ILE A 55 -4.84 18.09 -14.80
C ILE A 55 -4.94 18.15 -13.27
N ALA A 56 -6.08 17.73 -12.71
CA ALA A 56 -6.21 17.50 -11.28
C ALA A 56 -6.01 16.02 -10.94
N ILE A 57 -5.14 15.71 -9.99
CA ILE A 57 -4.97 14.37 -9.40
C ILE A 57 -5.49 14.43 -7.96
N VAL A 58 -6.61 13.77 -7.72
CA VAL A 58 -7.28 13.74 -6.43
C VAL A 58 -6.77 12.56 -5.61
N HIS A 59 -6.28 12.85 -4.40
CA HIS A 59 -5.71 11.86 -3.47
C HIS A 59 -6.59 11.61 -2.24
N PHE A 60 -7.57 12.45 -1.97
CA PHE A 60 -8.43 12.25 -0.82
C PHE A 60 -9.43 11.12 -1.03
N THR A 61 -9.67 10.36 0.01
CA THR A 61 -10.66 9.28 0.02
C THR A 61 -12.07 9.83 -0.11
N ALA A 62 -12.81 9.37 -1.12
CA ALA A 62 -14.18 9.80 -1.37
C ALA A 62 -15.12 9.37 -0.24
N ASN A 63 -16.02 10.26 0.18
CA ASN A 63 -17.14 9.96 1.07
C ASN A 63 -18.29 10.94 0.81
N TRP A 64 -19.45 10.72 1.42
CA TRP A 64 -20.64 11.55 1.18
C TRP A 64 -20.38 13.06 1.38
N LYS A 65 -19.58 13.44 2.38
CA LYS A 65 -19.25 14.84 2.67
C LYS A 65 -18.34 15.45 1.60
N LYS A 66 -17.43 14.65 1.04
CA LYS A 66 -16.43 15.11 0.06
C LYS A 66 -16.93 15.06 -1.39
N LEU A 67 -18.11 14.47 -1.66
CA LEU A 67 -18.72 14.53 -3.01
C LEU A 67 -18.91 15.96 -3.49
N GLY A 68 -19.21 16.91 -2.60
CA GLY A 68 -19.31 18.32 -2.93
C GLY A 68 -18.02 18.92 -3.49
N TRP A 69 -16.86 18.48 -2.99
CA TRP A 69 -15.54 18.90 -3.52
C TRP A 69 -15.29 18.36 -4.93
N LEU A 70 -15.61 17.08 -5.17
CA LEU A 70 -15.49 16.50 -6.52
C LEU A 70 -16.44 17.19 -7.52
N LEU A 71 -17.65 17.50 -7.09
CA LEU A 71 -18.62 18.23 -7.91
C LEU A 71 -18.14 19.65 -8.24
N ASP A 72 -17.58 20.38 -7.26
CA ASP A 72 -17.02 21.72 -7.51
C ASP A 72 -15.81 21.66 -8.46
N LEU A 73 -14.92 20.69 -8.30
CA LEU A 73 -13.81 20.45 -9.23
C LEU A 73 -14.33 20.16 -10.65
N ARG A 74 -15.36 19.33 -10.78
CA ARG A 74 -15.94 18.96 -12.10
C ARG A 74 -16.64 20.10 -12.80
N LEU A 75 -17.46 20.85 -12.07
CA LEU A 75 -18.32 21.91 -12.68
C LEU A 75 -17.62 23.25 -12.79
N ARG A 76 -16.69 23.55 -11.91
CA ARG A 76 -16.09 24.88 -11.78
C ARG A 76 -14.58 24.88 -11.77
N GLY A 77 -13.93 23.69 -11.67
CA GLY A 77 -12.47 23.56 -11.61
C GLY A 77 -11.76 24.01 -12.88
N GLY A 78 -12.37 23.80 -14.04
CA GLY A 78 -11.78 24.14 -15.34
C GLY A 78 -10.63 23.22 -15.77
N PHE A 79 -10.42 22.09 -15.08
CA PHE A 79 -9.40 21.12 -15.43
C PHE A 79 -9.77 20.35 -16.69
N LYS A 80 -8.79 20.10 -17.57
CA LYS A 80 -8.95 19.26 -18.75
C LYS A 80 -9.29 17.82 -18.36
N ARG A 81 -8.66 17.32 -17.31
CA ARG A 81 -8.89 15.98 -16.75
C ARG A 81 -8.83 16.00 -15.23
N ILE A 82 -9.67 15.18 -14.63
CA ILE A 82 -9.67 14.91 -13.18
C ILE A 82 -9.42 13.41 -13.01
N ILE A 83 -8.31 13.06 -12.37
CA ILE A 83 -7.89 11.69 -12.07
C ILE A 83 -8.04 11.49 -10.57
N LEU A 84 -8.70 10.43 -10.13
CA LEU A 84 -8.80 10.05 -8.72
C LEU A 84 -7.98 8.81 -8.46
N ILE A 85 -7.07 8.88 -7.48
CA ILE A 85 -6.31 7.71 -7.01
C ILE A 85 -7.04 7.14 -5.80
N GLU A 86 -7.46 5.88 -5.88
CA GLU A 86 -8.13 5.21 -4.78
C GLU A 86 -7.12 4.50 -3.89
N HIS A 87 -6.71 5.18 -2.82
CA HIS A 87 -5.69 4.68 -1.87
C HIS A 87 -6.24 3.77 -0.77
N SER A 88 -7.56 3.74 -0.54
CA SER A 88 -8.13 3.26 0.72
C SER A 88 -9.12 2.13 0.58
N TYR A 89 -10.06 2.24 -0.36
CA TYR A 89 -11.19 1.33 -0.44
C TYR A 89 -10.86 0.06 -1.22
N THR A 90 -11.15 -1.07 -0.60
CA THR A 90 -10.88 -2.40 -1.12
C THR A 90 -12.01 -3.35 -0.77
N GLN A 91 -11.95 -4.58 -1.28
CA GLN A 91 -12.87 -5.65 -0.90
C GLN A 91 -12.76 -5.98 0.60
N GLY A 92 -11.53 -6.06 1.12
CA GLY A 92 -11.26 -6.34 2.52
C GLY A 92 -11.80 -5.24 3.44
N TYR A 93 -11.58 -3.96 3.07
CA TYR A 93 -12.16 -2.82 3.78
C TYR A 93 -13.69 -2.88 3.78
N GLU A 94 -14.31 -3.10 2.61
CA GLU A 94 -15.77 -3.20 2.50
C GLU A 94 -16.33 -4.35 3.33
N ALA A 95 -15.62 -5.48 3.39
CA ALA A 95 -16.04 -6.64 4.19
C ALA A 95 -15.96 -6.39 5.70
N SER A 96 -14.94 -5.64 6.14
CA SER A 96 -14.62 -5.46 7.56
C SER A 96 -15.28 -4.25 8.19
N GLU A 97 -15.43 -3.14 7.45
CA GLU A 97 -15.73 -1.82 8.01
C GLU A 97 -17.03 -1.19 7.46
N VAL A 98 -17.70 -1.82 6.48
CA VAL A 98 -18.81 -1.15 5.78
C VAL A 98 -20.15 -1.82 5.97
N LEU A 99 -21.07 -1.08 6.57
CA LEU A 99 -22.50 -1.38 6.61
C LEU A 99 -23.31 -0.07 6.47
N PRO A 100 -24.31 0.01 5.57
CA PRO A 100 -24.70 -0.97 4.54
C PRO A 100 -23.87 -0.84 3.25
N LYS A 101 -23.40 -1.95 2.70
CA LYS A 101 -22.57 -2.00 1.49
C LYS A 101 -23.20 -1.34 0.26
N ARG A 102 -24.52 -1.45 0.08
CA ARG A 102 -25.21 -0.83 -1.07
C ARG A 102 -25.04 0.69 -1.10
N ARG A 103 -25.22 1.36 0.04
CA ARG A 103 -25.06 2.81 0.17
C ARG A 103 -23.61 3.25 -0.10
N PHE A 104 -22.68 2.48 0.42
CA PHE A 104 -21.25 2.71 0.17
C PHE A 104 -20.90 2.62 -1.32
N ARG A 105 -21.31 1.55 -2.00
CA ARG A 105 -21.09 1.40 -3.44
C ARG A 105 -21.80 2.46 -4.29
N GLN A 106 -22.98 2.94 -3.86
CA GLN A 106 -23.64 4.07 -4.50
C GLN A 106 -22.81 5.34 -4.39
N MET A 107 -22.28 5.63 -3.22
CA MET A 107 -21.39 6.77 -2.99
C MET A 107 -20.16 6.69 -3.90
N LEU A 108 -19.50 5.54 -4.00
CA LEU A 108 -18.35 5.35 -4.87
C LEU A 108 -18.71 5.54 -6.36
N ARG A 109 -19.85 5.01 -6.82
CA ARG A 109 -20.31 5.23 -8.20
C ARG A 109 -20.53 6.71 -8.50
N LEU A 110 -21.08 7.47 -7.55
CA LEU A 110 -21.26 8.91 -7.71
C LEU A 110 -19.91 9.63 -7.76
N ALA A 111 -19.00 9.31 -6.84
CA ALA A 111 -17.65 9.88 -6.83
C ALA A 111 -16.91 9.61 -8.15
N TYR A 112 -16.92 8.36 -8.59
CA TYR A 112 -16.21 7.94 -9.80
C TYR A 112 -16.84 8.49 -11.10
N ARG A 113 -18.14 8.85 -11.10
CA ARG A 113 -18.77 9.56 -12.23
C ARG A 113 -18.25 10.97 -12.37
N LEU A 114 -17.85 11.63 -11.30
CA LEU A 114 -17.41 13.03 -11.28
C LEU A 114 -15.95 13.21 -11.77
N VAL A 115 -15.20 12.14 -11.96
CA VAL A 115 -13.81 12.18 -12.43
C VAL A 115 -13.69 11.54 -13.82
N ASP A 116 -12.65 11.81 -14.56
CA ASP A 116 -12.43 11.26 -15.89
C ASP A 116 -11.78 9.88 -15.82
N GLN A 117 -10.90 9.65 -14.84
CA GLN A 117 -10.18 8.38 -14.63
C GLN A 117 -10.11 8.04 -13.15
N VAL A 118 -10.21 6.76 -12.82
CA VAL A 118 -9.93 6.21 -11.50
C VAL A 118 -8.68 5.35 -11.58
N VAL A 119 -7.70 5.63 -10.75
CA VAL A 119 -6.49 4.83 -10.62
C VAL A 119 -6.64 3.93 -9.39
N ALA A 120 -6.73 2.64 -9.63
CA ALA A 120 -6.59 1.61 -8.60
C ALA A 120 -5.10 1.39 -8.31
N VAL A 121 -4.73 1.27 -7.05
CA VAL A 121 -3.33 1.10 -6.62
C VAL A 121 -2.84 -0.34 -6.65
N SER A 122 -3.70 -1.29 -7.06
CA SER A 122 -3.38 -2.70 -7.28
C SER A 122 -4.30 -3.30 -8.33
N GLN A 123 -3.88 -4.39 -8.95
CA GLN A 123 -4.71 -5.11 -9.94
C GLN A 123 -5.93 -5.75 -9.25
N THR A 124 -5.73 -6.36 -8.09
CA THR A 124 -6.82 -6.94 -7.30
C THR A 124 -7.88 -5.89 -6.91
N GLN A 125 -7.46 -4.67 -6.55
CA GLN A 125 -8.40 -3.57 -6.28
C GLN A 125 -9.19 -3.18 -7.53
N ARG A 126 -8.52 -3.07 -8.69
CA ARG A 126 -9.20 -2.82 -9.98
C ARG A 126 -10.25 -3.87 -10.30
N GLU A 127 -9.93 -5.14 -10.12
CA GLU A 127 -10.85 -6.27 -10.34
C GLU A 127 -12.08 -6.19 -9.44
N TRP A 128 -11.88 -5.88 -8.16
CA TRP A 128 -13.00 -5.64 -7.23
C TRP A 128 -13.90 -4.48 -7.68
N MET A 129 -13.31 -3.36 -8.13
CA MET A 129 -14.08 -2.22 -8.64
C MET A 129 -14.93 -2.59 -9.86
N ILE A 130 -14.36 -3.35 -10.80
CA ILE A 130 -15.05 -3.80 -12.02
C ILE A 130 -16.15 -4.80 -11.67
N ALA A 131 -15.86 -5.81 -10.84
CA ALA A 131 -16.81 -6.84 -10.43
C ALA A 131 -18.05 -6.24 -9.75
N HIS A 132 -17.88 -5.12 -9.02
CA HIS A 132 -18.99 -4.41 -8.39
C HIS A 132 -19.56 -3.25 -9.22
N LYS A 133 -19.13 -3.12 -10.47
CA LYS A 133 -19.63 -2.07 -11.41
C LYS A 133 -19.57 -0.69 -10.78
N LEU A 134 -18.44 -0.35 -10.12
CA LEU A 134 -18.25 0.96 -9.47
C LEU A 134 -18.01 2.06 -10.50
N ALA A 135 -17.37 1.73 -11.62
CA ALA A 135 -17.28 2.55 -12.83
C ALA A 135 -17.15 1.64 -14.07
N ALA A 136 -17.15 2.19 -15.26
CA ALA A 136 -16.89 1.46 -16.50
C ALA A 136 -15.43 0.93 -16.51
N PRO A 137 -15.16 -0.27 -17.07
CA PRO A 137 -13.83 -0.89 -17.02
C PRO A 137 -12.70 -0.06 -17.66
N ASP A 138 -13.00 0.69 -18.71
CA ASP A 138 -12.09 1.61 -19.40
C ASP A 138 -11.75 2.86 -18.58
N LYS A 139 -12.61 3.20 -17.63
CA LYS A 139 -12.41 4.30 -16.68
C LYS A 139 -11.53 3.91 -15.49
N ILE A 140 -11.30 2.61 -15.24
CA ILE A 140 -10.51 2.12 -14.11
C ILE A 140 -9.19 1.57 -14.61
N ILE A 141 -8.08 2.20 -14.24
CA ILE A 141 -6.73 1.77 -14.59
C ILE A 141 -6.03 1.27 -13.32
N ALA A 142 -5.31 0.16 -13.38
CA ALA A 142 -4.41 -0.21 -12.31
C ALA A 142 -3.03 0.39 -12.55
N ILE A 143 -2.54 1.15 -11.58
CA ILE A 143 -1.15 1.56 -11.47
C ILE A 143 -0.68 1.13 -10.07
N PRO A 144 -0.10 -0.08 -9.95
CA PRO A 144 0.40 -0.58 -8.68
C PRO A 144 1.36 0.43 -8.05
N GLN A 145 1.18 0.67 -6.76
CA GLN A 145 2.05 1.61 -6.06
C GLN A 145 3.45 1.02 -5.89
N SER A 146 4.44 1.86 -6.01
CA SER A 146 5.81 1.57 -5.64
C SER A 146 6.45 2.83 -5.03
N ARG A 147 7.68 2.71 -4.56
CA ARG A 147 8.48 3.84 -4.07
C ARG A 147 9.94 3.59 -4.40
N ILE A 148 10.71 4.67 -4.44
CA ILE A 148 12.15 4.58 -4.52
C ILE A 148 12.66 3.81 -3.29
N CYS A 149 13.34 2.71 -3.53
CA CYS A 149 13.93 1.84 -2.52
C CYS A 149 15.41 1.58 -2.82
N THR A 150 16.13 2.56 -3.35
CA THR A 150 17.52 2.41 -3.81
C THR A 150 18.40 1.80 -2.72
N ASP A 151 18.31 2.32 -1.48
CA ASP A 151 19.11 1.85 -0.36
C ASP A 151 18.75 0.40 0.01
N LEU A 152 17.47 0.03 -0.05
CA LEU A 152 17.03 -1.34 0.20
C LEU A 152 17.45 -2.31 -0.90
N LEU A 153 17.46 -1.87 -2.16
CA LEU A 153 17.91 -2.70 -3.29
C LEU A 153 19.39 -3.05 -3.21
N THR A 154 20.21 -2.21 -2.58
CA THR A 154 21.65 -2.43 -2.39
C THR A 154 22.01 -3.25 -1.15
N MET A 155 21.05 -3.53 -0.27
CA MET A 155 21.27 -4.35 0.92
C MET A 155 21.77 -5.76 0.57
N PRO A 156 22.58 -6.41 1.43
CA PRO A 156 22.87 -7.83 1.28
C PRO A 156 21.56 -8.64 1.22
N PRO A 157 21.46 -9.63 0.32
CA PRO A 157 20.30 -10.51 0.28
C PRO A 157 20.14 -11.26 1.61
N CYS A 158 18.94 -11.78 1.86
CA CYS A 158 18.71 -12.70 2.95
C CYS A 158 19.66 -13.89 2.76
N ASN A 159 20.39 -14.23 3.81
CA ASN A 159 21.27 -15.40 3.85
C ASN A 159 21.02 -16.13 5.16
N ARG A 160 19.85 -16.75 5.25
CA ARG A 160 19.48 -17.56 6.41
C ARG A 160 20.21 -18.90 6.34
N ASP A 161 21.00 -19.20 7.37
CA ASP A 161 21.70 -20.48 7.51
C ASP A 161 20.94 -21.42 8.45
N THR A 162 21.02 -21.16 9.75
CA THR A 162 20.46 -22.01 10.82
C THR A 162 19.82 -21.15 11.92
N GLY A 163 19.08 -21.79 12.81
CA GLY A 163 18.42 -21.13 13.93
C GLY A 163 16.97 -20.73 13.68
N PRO A 164 16.35 -20.01 14.65
CA PRO A 164 14.98 -19.56 14.54
C PRO A 164 14.80 -18.58 13.40
N LEU A 165 13.66 -18.69 12.67
CA LEU A 165 13.29 -17.76 11.62
C LEU A 165 13.09 -16.35 12.19
N GLN A 166 13.85 -15.37 11.70
CA GLN A 166 13.77 -13.98 12.14
C GLN A 166 12.64 -13.26 11.41
N ILE A 167 11.47 -13.15 12.04
CA ILE A 167 10.32 -12.46 11.47
C ILE A 167 10.35 -11.00 11.91
N ARG A 168 10.20 -10.07 10.97
CA ARG A 168 10.00 -8.65 11.24
C ARG A 168 8.62 -8.22 10.74
N ALA A 169 7.97 -7.32 11.47
CA ALA A 169 6.74 -6.65 11.05
C ALA A 169 6.81 -5.18 11.45
N PHE A 170 6.25 -4.28 10.64
CA PHE A 170 6.29 -2.87 10.99
C PHE A 170 5.14 -2.07 10.35
N GLY A 171 4.79 -0.99 11.00
CA GLY A 171 3.74 -0.08 10.55
C GLY A 171 2.92 0.49 11.69
N ARG A 172 1.82 1.15 11.34
CA ARG A 172 0.94 1.74 12.36
C ARG A 172 0.24 0.65 13.18
N PHE A 173 0.29 0.76 14.50
CA PHE A 173 -0.42 -0.13 15.41
C PHE A 173 -1.92 0.19 15.35
N HIS A 174 -2.60 -0.52 14.48
CA HIS A 174 -4.02 -0.33 14.19
C HIS A 174 -4.64 -1.66 13.74
N LYS A 175 -5.90 -1.89 14.06
CA LYS A 175 -6.70 -3.09 13.70
C LYS A 175 -6.47 -3.56 12.26
N GLN A 176 -6.33 -2.61 11.32
CA GLN A 176 -6.07 -2.90 9.92
C GLN A 176 -4.85 -3.80 9.73
N LYS A 177 -3.76 -3.53 10.44
CA LYS A 177 -2.46 -4.21 10.24
C LYS A 177 -2.43 -5.63 10.79
N GLY A 178 -3.36 -6.01 11.69
CA GLY A 178 -3.52 -7.40 12.14
C GLY A 178 -2.40 -7.93 13.00
N PHE A 179 -1.59 -7.07 13.63
CA PHE A 179 -0.48 -7.50 14.48
C PHE A 179 -0.94 -8.32 15.69
N ASP A 180 -2.17 -8.07 16.18
CA ASP A 180 -2.82 -8.90 17.19
C ASP A 180 -2.99 -10.37 16.76
N LEU A 181 -3.28 -10.60 15.47
CA LEU A 181 -3.37 -11.95 14.91
C LEU A 181 -1.99 -12.62 14.81
N LEU A 182 -0.98 -11.83 14.46
CA LEU A 182 0.41 -12.32 14.35
C LEU A 182 0.95 -12.72 15.73
N ILE A 183 0.77 -11.89 16.76
CA ILE A 183 1.18 -12.21 18.14
C ILE A 183 0.47 -13.46 18.66
N LYS A 184 -0.86 -13.56 18.43
CA LYS A 184 -1.64 -14.77 18.77
C LYS A 184 -1.16 -16.02 18.02
N ALA A 185 -0.62 -15.86 16.82
CA ALA A 185 -0.01 -16.97 16.08
C ALA A 185 1.34 -17.36 16.71
N MET A 186 2.18 -16.37 17.04
CA MET A 186 3.46 -16.62 17.71
C MET A 186 3.31 -17.33 19.05
N ALA A 187 2.26 -17.08 19.81
CA ALA A 187 1.95 -17.82 21.04
C ALA A 187 1.75 -19.34 20.82
N ARG A 188 1.63 -19.80 19.57
CA ARG A 188 1.50 -21.21 19.17
C ARG A 188 2.72 -21.74 18.41
N VAL A 189 3.75 -20.91 18.30
CA VAL A 189 5.01 -21.22 17.58
C VAL A 189 6.14 -21.29 18.59
N PRO A 190 6.93 -22.38 18.62
CA PRO A 190 8.06 -22.50 19.54
C PRO A 190 9.14 -21.44 19.26
N ALA A 191 9.83 -20.98 20.31
CA ALA A 191 10.86 -19.95 20.20
C ALA A 191 12.10 -20.39 19.40
N ASP A 192 12.37 -21.69 19.38
CA ASP A 192 13.45 -22.30 18.58
C ASP A 192 13.10 -22.41 17.08
N LEU A 193 11.82 -22.28 16.71
CA LEU A 193 11.37 -22.24 15.32
C LEU A 193 11.38 -20.83 14.73
N ALA A 194 10.87 -19.83 15.47
CA ALA A 194 10.78 -18.46 14.98
C ALA A 194 10.77 -17.43 16.11
N THR A 195 11.31 -16.24 15.83
CA THR A 195 11.19 -15.04 16.66
C THR A 195 10.48 -13.94 15.90
N LEU A 196 9.85 -13.01 16.60
CA LEU A 196 9.12 -11.90 16.01
C LEU A 196 9.54 -10.58 16.65
N LYS A 197 9.85 -9.58 15.81
CA LYS A 197 9.98 -8.19 16.24
C LYS A 197 9.02 -7.31 15.47
N ILE A 198 8.19 -6.53 16.20
CA ILE A 198 7.20 -5.61 15.60
C ILE A 198 7.58 -4.18 15.94
N ALA A 199 7.80 -3.35 14.91
CA ALA A 199 8.15 -1.95 15.08
C ALA A 199 7.01 -1.02 14.66
N GLY A 200 6.69 -0.03 15.49
CA GLY A 200 5.66 0.94 15.14
C GLY A 200 5.09 1.71 16.31
N THR A 201 3.99 2.40 16.03
CA THR A 201 3.20 3.12 17.03
C THR A 201 1.75 3.24 16.54
N GLY A 202 0.84 3.47 17.46
CA GLY A 202 -0.57 3.68 17.13
C GLY A 202 -1.51 3.36 18.28
N PRO A 203 -2.83 3.49 18.06
CA PRO A 203 -3.83 3.35 19.12
C PRO A 203 -3.90 1.96 19.75
N ASP A 204 -3.41 0.92 19.08
CA ASP A 204 -3.46 -0.45 19.58
C ASP A 204 -2.19 -0.86 20.35
N ALA A 205 -1.25 0.08 20.66
CA ALA A 205 0.05 -0.22 21.30
C ALA A 205 -0.11 -1.04 22.59
N ASP A 206 -0.86 -0.52 23.56
CA ASP A 206 -1.07 -1.16 24.86
C ASP A 206 -1.68 -2.58 24.71
N GLN A 207 -2.58 -2.75 23.74
CA GLN A 207 -3.18 -4.05 23.46
C GLN A 207 -2.15 -5.05 22.89
N LEU A 208 -1.26 -4.60 22.02
CA LEU A 208 -0.22 -5.45 21.43
C LEU A 208 0.81 -5.84 22.48
N GLU A 209 1.23 -4.92 23.34
CA GLU A 209 2.14 -5.18 24.46
C GLU A 209 1.52 -6.19 25.43
N ALA A 210 0.25 -6.04 25.79
CA ALA A 210 -0.45 -6.98 26.65
C ALA A 210 -0.55 -8.39 26.02
N LEU A 211 -0.71 -8.49 24.69
CA LEU A 211 -0.74 -9.77 23.99
C LEU A 211 0.64 -10.43 23.88
N ALA A 212 1.70 -9.65 23.83
CA ALA A 212 3.09 -10.14 23.76
C ALA A 212 3.64 -10.53 25.15
N HIS A 213 3.01 -10.07 26.22
CA HIS A 213 3.46 -10.35 27.58
C HIS A 213 3.61 -11.85 27.85
N GLY A 214 4.79 -12.24 28.32
CA GLY A 214 5.12 -13.66 28.58
C GLY A 214 5.52 -14.47 27.35
N LEU A 215 5.70 -13.84 26.18
CA LEU A 215 6.23 -14.44 24.96
C LEU A 215 7.67 -13.95 24.74
N ASP A 216 8.68 -14.61 25.29
CA ASP A 216 10.09 -14.17 25.27
C ASP A 216 10.67 -14.06 23.84
N HIS A 217 10.03 -14.66 22.85
CA HIS A 217 10.42 -14.63 21.44
C HIS A 217 9.62 -13.62 20.60
N VAL A 218 8.85 -12.74 21.26
CA VAL A 218 8.08 -11.65 20.63
C VAL A 218 8.49 -10.31 21.26
N ASP A 219 9.02 -9.41 20.45
CA ASP A 219 9.46 -8.08 20.85
C ASP A 219 8.63 -7.01 20.14
N ILE A 220 8.17 -6.00 20.90
CA ILE A 220 7.48 -4.82 20.40
C ILE A 220 8.37 -3.61 20.67
N CYS A 221 8.71 -2.87 19.62
CA CYS A 221 9.63 -1.75 19.72
C CYS A 221 9.06 -0.48 19.07
N PRO A 222 9.59 0.70 19.43
CA PRO A 222 9.27 1.97 18.77
C PRO A 222 9.54 1.92 17.27
N PRO A 223 9.02 2.87 16.48
CA PRO A 223 9.42 3.05 15.10
C PRO A 223 10.94 3.17 14.98
N PHE A 224 11.50 2.60 13.92
CA PHE A 224 12.92 2.67 13.61
C PHE A 224 13.23 3.89 12.71
N ASP A 225 14.46 4.38 12.81
CA ASP A 225 14.94 5.48 11.99
C ASP A 225 15.47 4.99 10.63
N SER A 226 16.06 3.78 10.58
CA SER A 226 16.60 3.14 9.38
C SER A 226 15.84 1.85 9.04
N PRO A 227 15.07 1.84 7.94
CA PRO A 227 14.49 0.61 7.39
C PRO A 227 15.54 -0.45 7.08
N GLU A 228 16.73 -0.04 6.61
CA GLU A 228 17.83 -0.92 6.25
C GLU A 228 18.32 -1.70 7.47
N ALA A 229 18.57 -1.00 8.59
CA ALA A 229 19.02 -1.63 9.83
C ALA A 229 17.98 -2.63 10.36
N PHE A 230 16.70 -2.25 10.36
CA PHE A 230 15.62 -3.11 10.81
C PHE A 230 15.42 -4.36 9.93
N LEU A 231 15.53 -4.18 8.62
CA LEU A 231 15.36 -5.26 7.63
C LEU A 231 16.62 -6.12 7.47
N SER A 232 17.81 -5.62 7.85
CA SER A 232 19.04 -6.42 7.80
C SER A 232 18.97 -7.66 8.70
N GLU A 233 18.27 -7.55 9.81
CA GLU A 233 18.05 -8.63 10.78
C GLU A 233 16.86 -9.55 10.42
N ALA A 234 16.21 -9.35 9.27
CA ALA A 234 15.02 -10.09 8.88
C ALA A 234 15.35 -11.24 7.93
N ASP A 235 14.81 -12.43 8.19
CA ASP A 235 14.68 -13.49 7.19
C ASP A 235 13.37 -13.34 6.41
N LEU A 236 12.34 -12.81 7.06
CA LEU A 236 10.96 -12.74 6.56
C LEU A 236 10.26 -11.50 7.10
N VAL A 237 9.44 -10.84 6.27
CA VAL A 237 8.58 -9.74 6.72
C VAL A 237 7.12 -10.17 6.73
N ALA A 238 6.47 -10.05 7.90
CA ALA A 238 5.07 -10.41 8.06
C ALA A 238 4.14 -9.21 7.85
N ILE A 239 3.08 -9.41 7.04
CA ILE A 239 2.06 -8.40 6.72
C ILE A 239 0.67 -9.04 6.91
N PRO A 240 0.22 -9.21 8.16
CA PRO A 240 -1.02 -9.92 8.48
C PRO A 240 -2.28 -9.06 8.33
N SER A 241 -2.25 -8.05 7.47
CA SER A 241 -3.28 -7.02 7.35
C SER A 241 -4.67 -7.63 7.08
N ARG A 242 -5.70 -7.07 7.71
CA ARG A 242 -7.10 -7.43 7.46
C ARG A 242 -7.62 -6.87 6.14
N TRP A 243 -7.09 -5.74 5.72
CA TRP A 243 -7.26 -5.12 4.40
C TRP A 243 -6.06 -4.25 4.07
N GLU A 244 -5.69 -4.19 2.80
CA GLU A 244 -4.53 -3.42 2.35
C GLU A 244 -4.65 -3.06 0.87
N ALA A 245 -4.83 -1.80 0.54
CA ALA A 245 -5.03 -1.40 -0.86
C ALA A 245 -3.83 -1.78 -1.75
N PHE A 246 -2.62 -1.62 -1.22
CA PHE A 246 -1.39 -2.12 -1.84
C PHE A 246 -0.41 -2.68 -0.81
N GLY A 247 0.03 -1.87 0.18
CA GLY A 247 0.97 -2.29 1.22
C GLY A 247 2.43 -1.98 0.87
N LEU A 248 2.86 -0.72 1.01
CA LEU A 248 4.24 -0.30 0.73
C LEU A 248 5.28 -1.07 1.54
N VAL A 249 4.93 -1.56 2.74
CA VAL A 249 5.79 -2.46 3.53
C VAL A 249 6.21 -3.70 2.74
N GLY A 250 5.33 -4.25 1.91
CA GLY A 250 5.67 -5.38 1.05
C GLY A 250 6.68 -5.01 -0.03
N THR A 251 6.55 -3.81 -0.63
CA THR A 251 7.54 -3.31 -1.58
C THR A 251 8.90 -3.11 -0.91
N GLU A 252 8.93 -2.52 0.28
CA GLU A 252 10.16 -2.31 1.06
C GLU A 252 10.84 -3.64 1.41
N ALA A 253 10.07 -4.61 1.92
CA ALA A 253 10.58 -5.93 2.25
C ALA A 253 11.18 -6.63 1.03
N ARG A 254 10.45 -6.62 -0.10
CA ARG A 254 10.90 -7.25 -1.35
C ARG A 254 12.13 -6.56 -1.92
N ALA A 255 12.19 -5.23 -1.91
CA ALA A 255 13.37 -4.47 -2.33
C ALA A 255 14.60 -4.83 -1.46
N ALA A 256 14.42 -5.02 -0.15
CA ALA A 256 15.47 -5.51 0.74
C ALA A 256 15.84 -7.00 0.54
N GLY A 257 15.22 -7.68 -0.42
CA GLY A 257 15.43 -9.12 -0.66
C GLY A 257 14.90 -10.00 0.46
N ARG A 258 13.87 -9.56 1.16
CA ARG A 258 13.18 -10.33 2.20
C ARG A 258 11.85 -10.82 1.66
N PRO A 259 11.61 -12.15 1.61
CA PRO A 259 10.29 -12.65 1.23
C PRO A 259 9.24 -12.17 2.22
N ILE A 260 7.99 -12.05 1.77
CA ILE A 260 6.88 -11.62 2.62
C ILE A 260 6.03 -12.82 3.06
N LEU A 261 5.53 -12.77 4.30
CA LEU A 261 4.44 -13.59 4.79
C LEU A 261 3.22 -12.69 4.90
N ALA A 262 2.26 -12.82 4.00
CA ALA A 262 1.18 -11.86 3.89
C ALA A 262 -0.21 -12.50 3.83
N ALA A 263 -1.20 -11.77 4.32
CA ALA A 263 -2.60 -12.13 4.13
C ALA A 263 -2.95 -12.12 2.63
N ARG A 264 -3.71 -13.13 2.18
CA ARG A 264 -4.28 -13.16 0.82
C ARG A 264 -5.49 -12.24 0.76
N VAL A 265 -5.22 -10.92 0.80
CA VAL A 265 -6.24 -9.88 0.80
C VAL A 265 -5.79 -8.73 -0.10
N ASP A 266 -6.72 -8.21 -0.88
CA ASP A 266 -6.57 -7.00 -1.68
C ASP A 266 -5.21 -6.95 -2.42
N GLY A 267 -4.54 -5.79 -2.44
CA GLY A 267 -3.26 -5.60 -3.12
C GLY A 267 -2.08 -6.42 -2.59
N LEU A 268 -2.20 -7.07 -1.42
CA LEU A 268 -1.19 -8.01 -0.97
C LEU A 268 -1.17 -9.29 -1.81
N CYS A 269 -2.30 -9.66 -2.46
CA CYS A 269 -2.32 -10.77 -3.40
C CYS A 269 -1.36 -10.53 -4.57
N ASP A 270 -1.35 -9.31 -5.13
CA ASP A 270 -0.46 -8.93 -6.23
C ASP A 270 1.03 -9.05 -5.84
N GLN A 271 1.35 -8.86 -4.55
CA GLN A 271 2.73 -8.88 -4.04
C GLN A 271 3.21 -10.28 -3.61
N LEU A 272 2.30 -11.23 -3.39
CA LEU A 272 2.65 -12.61 -3.05
C LEU A 272 3.22 -13.39 -4.24
N ASP A 273 2.88 -12.98 -5.46
CA ASP A 273 3.44 -13.57 -6.66
C ASP A 273 4.96 -13.33 -6.72
N GLY A 274 5.73 -14.38 -6.97
CA GLY A 274 7.18 -14.28 -7.08
C GLY A 274 7.96 -14.60 -5.80
N GLY A 275 7.35 -15.23 -4.78
CA GLY A 275 8.13 -15.79 -3.67
C GLY A 275 7.55 -15.62 -2.27
N GLY A 276 6.41 -14.95 -2.12
CA GLY A 276 5.77 -14.76 -0.83
C GLY A 276 5.11 -16.02 -0.25
N PHE A 277 4.85 -16.00 1.05
CA PHE A 277 4.10 -17.01 1.80
C PHE A 277 2.72 -16.46 2.15
N GLY A 278 1.69 -16.93 1.47
CA GLY A 278 0.33 -16.48 1.71
C GLY A 278 -0.37 -17.23 2.84
N HIS A 279 -1.22 -16.51 3.60
CA HIS A 279 -2.14 -17.09 4.58
C HIS A 279 -3.57 -16.55 4.39
N ALA A 280 -4.57 -17.27 4.91
CA ALA A 280 -5.94 -16.80 4.89
C ALA A 280 -6.10 -15.56 5.81
N PRO A 281 -6.78 -14.49 5.35
CA PRO A 281 -6.99 -13.28 6.13
C PRO A 281 -7.79 -13.59 7.41
N GLY A 282 -7.41 -12.94 8.52
CA GLY A 282 -8.09 -13.08 9.81
C GLY A 282 -7.89 -14.43 10.54
N SER A 283 -7.14 -15.36 9.99
CA SER A 283 -6.97 -16.73 10.53
C SER A 283 -5.63 -16.92 11.21
N VAL A 284 -5.64 -16.97 12.54
CA VAL A 284 -4.45 -17.28 13.37
C VAL A 284 -3.83 -18.63 12.98
N SER A 285 -4.64 -19.69 12.82
CA SER A 285 -4.14 -21.01 12.44
C SER A 285 -3.49 -21.03 11.06
N SER A 286 -4.00 -20.23 10.11
CA SER A 286 -3.40 -20.08 8.80
C SER A 286 -2.06 -19.34 8.86
N ILE A 287 -1.91 -18.33 9.74
CA ILE A 287 -0.64 -17.65 9.99
C ILE A 287 0.38 -18.65 10.59
N VAL A 288 -0.01 -19.43 11.62
CA VAL A 288 0.84 -20.47 12.19
C VAL A 288 1.36 -21.42 11.10
N SER A 289 0.44 -21.97 10.29
CA SER A 289 0.83 -22.87 9.18
C SER A 289 1.77 -22.19 8.17
N ALA A 290 1.60 -20.89 7.91
CA ALA A 290 2.48 -20.15 7.02
C ALA A 290 3.87 -19.94 7.64
N ILE A 291 3.97 -19.67 8.94
CA ILE A 291 5.25 -19.57 9.66
C ILE A 291 6.02 -20.89 9.57
N TYR A 292 5.36 -22.03 9.87
CA TYR A 292 5.99 -23.35 9.74
C TYR A 292 6.49 -23.62 8.31
N ARG A 293 5.69 -23.30 7.28
CA ARG A 293 6.14 -23.45 5.89
C ARG A 293 7.34 -22.56 5.56
N SER A 294 7.37 -21.35 6.10
CA SER A 294 8.47 -20.40 5.86
C SER A 294 9.75 -20.86 6.57
N ALA A 295 9.64 -21.31 7.83
CA ALA A 295 10.78 -21.78 8.61
C ALA A 295 11.45 -23.02 7.99
N ASN A 296 10.65 -23.90 7.37
CA ASN A 296 11.13 -25.14 6.72
C ASN A 296 11.40 -24.99 5.21
N ALA A 297 11.32 -23.77 4.67
CA ALA A 297 11.54 -23.54 3.24
C ALA A 297 13.03 -23.51 2.91
N ALA A 298 13.54 -24.59 2.29
CA ALA A 298 14.93 -24.68 1.85
C ALA A 298 15.33 -23.56 0.86
N ASN A 299 14.35 -23.00 0.14
CA ASN A 299 14.56 -21.97 -0.89
C ASN A 299 14.21 -20.55 -0.42
N ILE A 300 14.18 -20.27 0.89
CA ILE A 300 13.80 -18.95 1.41
C ILE A 300 14.70 -17.82 0.88
N ASN A 301 16.01 -18.08 0.77
CA ASN A 301 16.98 -17.13 0.24
C ASN A 301 16.79 -16.85 -1.25
N GLU A 302 16.42 -17.85 -2.03
CA GLU A 302 16.10 -17.71 -3.44
C GLU A 302 14.81 -16.90 -3.64
N ARG A 303 13.78 -17.15 -2.80
CA ARG A 303 12.54 -16.37 -2.78
C ARG A 303 12.79 -14.90 -2.49
N GLY A 304 13.71 -14.60 -1.56
CA GLY A 304 14.15 -13.23 -1.27
C GLY A 304 14.77 -12.56 -2.49
N ARG A 305 15.69 -13.24 -3.19
CA ARG A 305 16.31 -12.73 -4.42
C ARG A 305 15.28 -12.50 -5.53
N SER A 306 14.43 -13.47 -5.81
CA SER A 306 13.36 -13.33 -6.81
C SER A 306 12.40 -12.18 -6.49
N SER A 307 12.06 -11.98 -5.22
CA SER A 307 11.22 -10.86 -4.77
C SER A 307 11.88 -9.50 -5.02
N ARG A 308 13.22 -9.41 -4.83
CA ARG A 308 14.00 -8.20 -5.10
C ARG A 308 14.05 -7.88 -6.59
N ASP A 309 14.34 -8.87 -7.44
CA ASP A 309 14.43 -8.69 -8.88
C ASP A 309 13.12 -8.11 -9.44
N ARG A 310 11.98 -8.57 -8.93
CA ARG A 310 10.67 -8.00 -9.28
C ARG A 310 10.49 -6.58 -8.75
N ALA A 311 10.82 -6.34 -7.47
CA ALA A 311 10.69 -5.00 -6.88
C ALA A 311 11.54 -3.95 -7.61
N ALA A 312 12.70 -4.34 -8.12
CA ALA A 312 13.60 -3.47 -8.87
C ALA A 312 12.97 -2.89 -10.15
N VAL A 313 12.13 -3.68 -10.85
CA VAL A 313 11.50 -3.23 -12.11
C VAL A 313 10.12 -2.58 -11.88
N GLU A 314 9.47 -2.83 -10.76
CA GLU A 314 8.10 -2.35 -10.48
C GLU A 314 8.05 -0.82 -10.35
N TYR A 315 9.11 -0.20 -9.85
CA TYR A 315 9.17 1.26 -9.72
C TYR A 315 9.17 1.94 -11.10
N ASP A 316 10.05 1.51 -12.00
CA ASP A 316 10.14 2.07 -13.36
C ASP A 316 8.86 1.80 -14.15
N GLN A 317 8.26 0.62 -13.96
CA GLN A 317 6.97 0.30 -14.56
C GLN A 317 5.85 1.22 -14.07
N MET A 318 5.82 1.55 -12.78
CA MET A 318 4.87 2.51 -12.22
C MET A 318 5.07 3.90 -12.84
N ILE A 319 6.32 4.38 -12.95
CA ILE A 319 6.63 5.67 -13.59
C ILE A 319 6.16 5.68 -15.04
N SER A 320 6.50 4.64 -15.81
CA SER A 320 6.09 4.52 -17.22
C SER A 320 4.56 4.51 -17.37
N ASN A 321 3.83 3.82 -16.50
CA ASN A 321 2.38 3.78 -16.50
C ASN A 321 1.77 5.17 -16.19
N TRP A 322 2.36 5.94 -15.28
CA TRP A 322 1.95 7.30 -15.00
C TRP A 322 2.22 8.23 -16.18
N CYS A 323 3.39 8.14 -16.80
CA CYS A 323 3.72 8.90 -18.02
C CYS A 323 2.70 8.60 -19.14
N ALA A 324 2.40 7.32 -19.37
CA ALA A 324 1.42 6.91 -20.36
C ALA A 324 0.01 7.44 -20.05
N LEU A 325 -0.41 7.42 -18.77
CA LEU A 325 -1.70 7.98 -18.36
C LEU A 325 -1.76 9.50 -18.55
N LEU A 326 -0.73 10.22 -18.14
CA LEU A 326 -0.67 11.68 -18.23
C LEU A 326 -0.53 12.17 -19.69
N SER A 327 0.02 11.37 -20.59
CA SER A 327 0.17 11.71 -22.02
C SER A 327 -1.13 11.58 -22.83
N ARG A 328 -2.13 10.89 -22.32
CA ARG A 328 -3.43 10.78 -23.03
C ARG A 328 -4.07 12.14 -23.17
N SER A 329 -4.41 12.52 -24.40
CA SER A 329 -5.03 13.80 -24.78
C SER A 329 -6.52 13.88 -24.38
#